data_61fae5cbeaa6d0246a9d35425355d444
#
_entry.id   61fae5cbeaa6d0246a9d35425355d444
#
_cell.length_a   1.000
_cell.length_b   1.000
_cell.length_c   1.000
_cell.angle_alpha   90.00
_cell.angle_beta   90.00
_cell.angle_gamma   90.00
#
_symmetry.space_group_name_H-M   'P 1'
#
loop_
_entity.id
_entity.type
_entity.pdbx_description
1 polymer ?
#
loop_
_entity_poly.entity_id
_entity_poly.type
_entity_poly.pdbx_seq_one_letter_code
_entity_poly.pdbx_strand_id
1 'polypeptide(L)'
;MREINAEEITKNIAEMCVEANLNLPCGMRECIENAQKAEKSELCQSVLGDIAANIDCAAELGVPICQDTGMAVIFAEIGQDVHINGDFEKAINDGVAKGYVDGRLRLSIVGDPLERKNTGNNTPAVIHAKLVSGDKIKLTVAPKGFGSENMSRLKMFTPSATKEDIVKFVVETVSLAGSNPCPPIVVGVGIGGDFEYSALLAKKALCRDLNTRNPEPLYAELEQTMLTEINKLGIGSQGFGGTVTALYVNIEKAATHIAGLPVAVNIGCHVTRHCERTI
;
A
#
# COMPACT_ATOMS: atom_id res chain seq x y z
N MET A 1 -5.63 -12.09 -30.91
CA MET A 1 -5.45 -10.91 -30.04
C MET A 1 -6.79 -10.61 -29.43
N ARG A 2 -6.87 -10.53 -28.13
CA ARG A 2 -8.12 -10.23 -27.42
C ARG A 2 -8.34 -8.71 -27.39
N GLU A 3 -9.55 -8.27 -27.71
CA GLU A 3 -9.91 -6.86 -27.67
C GLU A 3 -10.61 -6.51 -26.34
N ILE A 4 -10.20 -5.41 -25.73
CA ILE A 4 -10.79 -4.84 -24.51
C ILE A 4 -11.08 -3.37 -24.78
N ASN A 5 -12.30 -2.93 -24.52
CA ASN A 5 -12.66 -1.53 -24.69
C ASN A 5 -12.22 -0.68 -23.49
N ALA A 6 -11.80 0.54 -23.75
CA ALA A 6 -11.42 1.50 -22.73
C ALA A 6 -12.53 1.73 -21.69
N GLU A 7 -13.81 1.71 -22.10
CA GLU A 7 -14.96 1.84 -21.20
C GLU A 7 -15.05 0.70 -20.17
N GLU A 8 -14.63 -0.52 -20.55
CA GLU A 8 -14.58 -1.66 -19.61
C GLU A 8 -13.53 -1.41 -18.52
N ILE A 9 -12.38 -0.85 -18.90
CA ILE A 9 -11.33 -0.46 -17.95
C ILE A 9 -11.86 0.65 -17.02
N THR A 10 -12.47 1.70 -17.58
CA THR A 10 -13.07 2.80 -16.82
C THR A 10 -14.07 2.29 -15.78
N LYS A 11 -14.96 1.41 -16.18
CA LYS A 11 -15.97 0.82 -15.29
C LYS A 11 -15.30 0.04 -14.14
N ASN A 12 -14.39 -0.86 -14.48
CA ASN A 12 -13.70 -1.67 -13.47
C ASN A 12 -12.91 -0.80 -12.48
N ILE A 13 -12.15 0.19 -12.94
CA ILE A 13 -11.40 1.11 -12.07
C ILE A 13 -12.35 1.90 -11.15
N ALA A 14 -13.47 2.39 -11.65
CA ALA A 14 -14.44 3.13 -10.85
C ALA A 14 -14.99 2.28 -9.69
N GLU A 15 -15.42 1.05 -9.99
CA GLU A 15 -15.90 0.11 -8.99
C GLU A 15 -14.82 -0.26 -7.97
N MET A 16 -13.60 -0.55 -8.43
CA MET A 16 -12.47 -0.93 -7.58
C MET A 16 -12.03 0.21 -6.65
N CYS A 17 -12.09 1.47 -7.07
CA CYS A 17 -11.81 2.62 -6.21
C CYS A 17 -12.77 2.67 -5.01
N VAL A 18 -14.05 2.41 -5.23
CA VAL A 18 -15.06 2.35 -4.16
C VAL A 18 -14.84 1.12 -3.30
N GLU A 19 -14.75 -0.07 -3.91
CA GLU A 19 -14.58 -1.34 -3.23
C GLU A 19 -13.35 -1.32 -2.29
N ALA A 20 -12.20 -0.85 -2.77
CA ALA A 20 -10.99 -0.78 -1.96
C ALA A 20 -11.10 0.18 -0.77
N ASN A 21 -11.98 1.18 -0.81
CA ASN A 21 -12.20 2.12 0.30
C ASN A 21 -13.25 1.64 1.32
N LEU A 22 -14.12 0.72 0.91
CA LEU A 22 -15.15 0.14 1.79
C LEU A 22 -14.69 -1.16 2.45
N ASN A 23 -13.81 -1.91 1.79
CA ASN A 23 -13.38 -3.23 2.24
C ASN A 23 -11.85 -3.29 2.36
N LEU A 24 -11.37 -3.85 3.47
CA LEU A 24 -9.95 -4.20 3.61
C LEU A 24 -9.64 -5.53 2.92
N PRO A 25 -8.38 -5.76 2.54
CA PRO A 25 -7.95 -7.05 2.02
C PRO A 25 -8.27 -8.18 2.99
N CYS A 26 -8.56 -9.36 2.42
CA CYS A 26 -8.86 -10.57 3.20
C CYS A 26 -7.77 -10.84 4.25
N GLY A 27 -8.17 -11.16 5.48
CA GLY A 27 -7.26 -11.42 6.59
C GLY A 27 -6.83 -10.19 7.41
N MET A 28 -7.06 -8.95 6.93
CA MET A 28 -6.64 -7.75 7.68
C MET A 28 -7.40 -7.63 9.02
N ARG A 29 -8.70 -7.85 9.01
CA ARG A 29 -9.50 -7.82 10.23
C ARG A 29 -9.03 -8.87 11.25
N GLU A 30 -8.76 -10.09 10.80
CA GLU A 30 -8.22 -11.15 11.64
C GLU A 30 -6.82 -10.80 12.16
N CYS A 31 -5.99 -10.17 11.35
CA CYS A 31 -4.67 -9.70 11.75
C CYS A 31 -4.76 -8.68 12.88
N ILE A 32 -5.71 -7.75 12.82
CA ILE A 32 -5.96 -6.74 13.87
C ILE A 32 -6.48 -7.42 15.16
N GLU A 33 -7.39 -8.39 15.06
CA GLU A 33 -7.87 -9.14 16.22
C GLU A 33 -6.75 -9.97 16.89
N ASN A 34 -5.89 -10.59 16.10
CA ASN A 34 -4.74 -11.31 16.62
C ASN A 34 -3.74 -10.36 17.30
N ALA A 35 -3.54 -9.17 16.71
CA ALA A 35 -2.75 -8.10 17.31
C ALA A 35 -3.35 -7.65 18.65
N GLN A 36 -4.68 -7.48 18.74
CA GLN A 36 -5.38 -7.14 19.98
C GLN A 36 -5.17 -8.19 21.08
N LYS A 37 -5.27 -9.46 20.72
CA LYS A 37 -5.04 -10.57 21.68
C LYS A 37 -3.59 -10.65 22.16
N ALA A 38 -2.63 -10.29 21.31
CA ALA A 38 -1.20 -10.31 21.62
C ALA A 38 -0.70 -9.07 22.36
N GLU A 39 -1.44 -7.95 22.28
CA GLU A 39 -1.08 -6.69 22.91
C GLU A 39 -1.12 -6.80 24.44
N LYS A 40 -0.15 -6.15 25.11
CA LYS A 40 -0.01 -6.21 26.58
C LYS A 40 -0.56 -4.97 27.29
N SER A 41 -0.72 -3.86 26.57
CA SER A 41 -1.28 -2.62 27.07
C SER A 41 -2.83 -2.67 26.97
N GLU A 42 -3.55 -2.57 28.09
CA GLU A 42 -5.01 -2.56 28.12
C GLU A 42 -5.56 -1.41 27.25
N LEU A 43 -4.93 -0.22 27.28
CA LEU A 43 -5.30 0.90 26.45
C LEU A 43 -5.19 0.55 24.97
N CYS A 44 -4.07 -0.06 24.56
CA CYS A 44 -3.88 -0.41 23.16
C CYS A 44 -4.74 -1.59 22.72
N GLN A 45 -5.07 -2.51 23.62
CA GLN A 45 -6.10 -3.54 23.35
C GLN A 45 -7.45 -2.91 23.04
N SER A 46 -7.87 -1.91 23.83
CA SER A 46 -9.11 -1.15 23.57
C SER A 46 -9.06 -0.45 22.21
N VAL A 47 -7.96 0.26 21.92
CA VAL A 47 -7.77 0.95 20.62
C VAL A 47 -7.83 -0.02 19.43
N LEU A 48 -7.20 -1.20 19.54
CA LEU A 48 -7.28 -2.21 18.49
C LEU A 48 -8.71 -2.77 18.34
N GLY A 49 -9.45 -2.89 19.43
CA GLY A 49 -10.87 -3.23 19.43
C GLY A 49 -11.71 -2.18 18.71
N ASP A 50 -11.47 -0.90 18.94
CA ASP A 50 -12.15 0.20 18.25
C ASP A 50 -11.83 0.20 16.76
N ILE A 51 -10.57 -0.08 16.36
CA ILE A 51 -10.17 -0.24 14.95
C ILE A 51 -10.95 -1.41 14.31
N ALA A 52 -11.05 -2.54 14.97
CA ALA A 52 -11.81 -3.69 14.47
C ALA A 52 -13.30 -3.35 14.33
N ALA A 53 -13.89 -2.71 15.34
CA ALA A 53 -15.29 -2.28 15.31
C ALA A 53 -15.57 -1.24 14.22
N ASN A 54 -14.61 -0.34 13.93
CA ASN A 54 -14.73 0.61 12.82
C ASN A 54 -14.81 -0.08 11.46
N ILE A 55 -14.08 -1.17 11.26
CA ILE A 55 -14.14 -1.96 10.01
C ILE A 55 -15.56 -2.51 9.81
N ASP A 56 -16.14 -3.10 10.86
CA ASP A 56 -17.49 -3.66 10.82
C ASP A 56 -18.55 -2.57 10.59
N CYS A 57 -18.46 -1.47 11.32
CA CYS A 57 -19.37 -0.33 11.19
C CYS A 57 -19.31 0.28 9.78
N ALA A 58 -18.12 0.44 9.22
CA ALA A 58 -17.96 0.95 7.84
C ALA A 58 -18.63 0.03 6.81
N ALA A 59 -18.48 -1.29 6.97
CA ALA A 59 -19.11 -2.27 6.09
C ALA A 59 -20.64 -2.25 6.21
N GLU A 60 -21.19 -2.17 7.44
CA GLU A 60 -22.62 -2.11 7.69
C GLU A 60 -23.28 -0.82 7.14
N LEU A 61 -22.58 0.30 7.27
CA LEU A 61 -23.07 1.60 6.81
C LEU A 61 -22.79 1.86 5.33
N GLY A 62 -21.95 1.06 4.67
CA GLY A 62 -21.53 1.26 3.30
C GLY A 62 -20.74 2.57 3.10
N VAL A 63 -19.89 2.94 4.08
CA VAL A 63 -19.09 4.17 4.06
C VAL A 63 -17.59 3.82 4.08
N PRO A 64 -16.70 4.72 3.60
CA PRO A 64 -15.27 4.50 3.65
C PRO A 64 -14.76 4.26 5.09
N ILE A 65 -13.83 3.31 5.23
CA ILE A 65 -13.25 2.92 6.53
C ILE A 65 -12.46 4.08 7.17
N CYS A 66 -11.93 4.99 6.34
CA CYS A 66 -11.13 6.15 6.79
C CYS A 66 -11.53 7.39 6.00
N GLN A 67 -11.42 8.57 6.63
CA GLN A 67 -11.64 9.86 5.96
C GLN A 67 -10.58 10.16 4.88
N ASP A 68 -9.37 9.60 4.98
CA ASP A 68 -8.37 9.68 3.91
C ASP A 68 -8.57 8.52 2.95
N THR A 69 -9.35 8.74 1.89
CA THR A 69 -9.58 7.75 0.84
C THR A 69 -8.45 7.69 -0.18
N GLY A 70 -7.41 8.49 0.01
CA GLY A 70 -6.11 8.38 -0.60
C GLY A 70 -5.99 8.88 -2.05
N MET A 71 -4.77 8.85 -2.54
CA MET A 71 -4.44 8.93 -3.96
C MET A 71 -4.56 7.55 -4.59
N ALA A 72 -5.18 7.44 -5.76
CA ALA A 72 -5.26 6.18 -6.48
C ALA A 72 -3.89 5.81 -7.07
N VAL A 73 -3.33 4.67 -6.64
CA VAL A 73 -2.16 4.04 -7.26
C VAL A 73 -2.66 2.80 -7.99
N ILE A 74 -2.35 2.72 -9.28
CA ILE A 74 -2.81 1.65 -10.16
C ILE A 74 -1.62 0.85 -10.66
N PHE A 75 -1.62 -0.45 -10.37
CA PHE A 75 -0.72 -1.38 -11.04
C PHE A 75 -1.52 -2.13 -12.11
N ALA A 76 -1.04 -2.10 -13.35
CA ALA A 76 -1.65 -2.77 -14.48
C ALA A 76 -0.64 -3.74 -15.11
N GLU A 77 -0.94 -5.03 -15.07
CA GLU A 77 -0.20 -6.05 -15.83
C GLU A 77 -1.00 -6.36 -17.10
N ILE A 78 -0.47 -5.92 -18.25
CA ILE A 78 -1.16 -5.99 -19.54
C ILE A 78 -0.58 -7.13 -20.37
N GLY A 79 -1.42 -8.10 -20.73
CA GLY A 79 -1.04 -9.20 -21.59
C GLY A 79 -0.65 -8.72 -22.98
N GLN A 80 0.43 -9.27 -23.54
CA GLN A 80 0.92 -8.90 -24.89
C GLN A 80 -0.06 -9.23 -26.03
N ASP A 81 -1.01 -10.15 -25.79
CA ASP A 81 -2.04 -10.53 -26.74
C ASP A 81 -3.35 -9.76 -26.56
N VAL A 82 -3.32 -8.66 -25.76
CA VAL A 82 -4.44 -7.73 -25.59
C VAL A 82 -4.25 -6.53 -26.53
N HIS A 83 -5.34 -6.15 -27.19
CA HIS A 83 -5.48 -4.87 -27.86
C HIS A 83 -6.52 -4.02 -27.10
N ILE A 84 -6.11 -2.84 -26.66
CA ILE A 84 -7.00 -1.91 -25.96
C ILE A 84 -7.57 -0.92 -26.99
N ASN A 85 -8.89 -0.97 -27.18
CA ASN A 85 -9.60 -0.04 -28.04
C ASN A 85 -9.88 1.27 -27.29
N GLY A 86 -9.02 2.27 -27.50
CA GLY A 86 -9.08 3.59 -26.86
C GLY A 86 -7.82 3.95 -26.10
N ASP A 87 -7.88 5.04 -25.35
CA ASP A 87 -6.76 5.55 -24.56
C ASP A 87 -6.77 4.92 -23.15
N PHE A 88 -5.76 4.13 -22.87
CA PHE A 88 -5.62 3.38 -21.61
C PHE A 88 -5.44 4.29 -20.38
N GLU A 89 -4.58 5.29 -20.48
CA GLU A 89 -4.32 6.21 -19.36
C GLU A 89 -5.55 7.07 -19.07
N LYS A 90 -6.20 7.56 -20.13
CA LYS A 90 -7.44 8.30 -20.00
C LYS A 90 -8.55 7.43 -19.37
N ALA A 91 -8.67 6.18 -19.79
CA ALA A 91 -9.68 5.26 -19.24
C ALA A 91 -9.50 5.03 -17.74
N ILE A 92 -8.25 4.88 -17.27
CA ILE A 92 -7.96 4.77 -15.84
C ILE A 92 -8.35 6.04 -15.10
N ASN A 93 -7.95 7.23 -15.60
CA ASN A 93 -8.26 8.50 -14.96
C ASN A 93 -9.77 8.78 -14.94
N ASP A 94 -10.49 8.50 -16.03
CA ASP A 94 -11.95 8.60 -16.09
C ASP A 94 -12.60 7.67 -15.04
N GLY A 95 -12.08 6.46 -14.87
CA GLY A 95 -12.52 5.52 -13.85
C GLY A 95 -12.29 6.02 -12.43
N VAL A 96 -11.10 6.55 -12.15
CA VAL A 96 -10.79 7.17 -10.85
C VAL A 96 -11.70 8.35 -10.58
N ALA A 97 -11.84 9.28 -11.54
CA ALA A 97 -12.72 10.43 -11.39
C ALA A 97 -14.15 9.99 -11.06
N LYS A 98 -14.69 9.03 -11.82
CA LYS A 98 -16.03 8.51 -11.61
C LYS A 98 -16.16 7.82 -10.24
N GLY A 99 -15.22 6.94 -9.88
CA GLY A 99 -15.26 6.20 -8.63
C GLY A 99 -15.20 7.11 -7.40
N TYR A 100 -14.33 8.14 -7.44
CA TYR A 100 -14.21 9.07 -6.31
C TYR A 100 -15.38 10.05 -6.19
N VAL A 101 -15.89 10.57 -7.30
CA VAL A 101 -17.02 11.52 -7.28
C VAL A 101 -18.33 10.81 -6.96
N ASP A 102 -18.68 9.77 -7.71
CA ASP A 102 -19.93 9.03 -7.53
C ASP A 102 -19.96 8.25 -6.21
N GLY A 103 -18.79 7.70 -5.81
CA GLY A 103 -18.59 7.00 -4.54
C GLY A 103 -18.50 7.93 -3.32
N ARG A 104 -18.58 9.25 -3.51
CA ARG A 104 -18.48 10.26 -2.43
C ARG A 104 -17.21 10.11 -1.59
N LEU A 105 -16.11 9.72 -2.25
CA LEU A 105 -14.80 9.63 -1.63
C LEU A 105 -14.16 11.02 -1.54
N ARG A 106 -13.18 11.18 -0.65
CA ARG A 106 -12.48 12.45 -0.48
C ARG A 106 -11.61 12.78 -1.70
N LEU A 107 -11.79 13.97 -2.27
CA LEU A 107 -11.00 14.48 -3.39
C LEU A 107 -9.73 15.15 -2.84
N SER A 108 -8.60 14.46 -2.90
CA SER A 108 -7.36 14.86 -2.22
C SER A 108 -6.25 15.33 -3.17
N ILE A 109 -6.46 15.23 -4.50
CA ILE A 109 -5.42 15.56 -5.47
C ILE A 109 -5.39 17.05 -5.78
N VAL A 110 -4.18 17.62 -5.77
CA VAL A 110 -3.91 18.98 -6.22
C VAL A 110 -3.19 18.94 -7.57
N GLY A 111 -3.57 19.80 -8.50
CA GLY A 111 -3.05 19.83 -9.86
C GLY A 111 -1.61 20.33 -9.96
N ASP A 112 -1.21 21.18 -9.01
CA ASP A 112 0.16 21.65 -8.87
C ASP A 112 0.61 21.52 -7.41
N PRO A 113 1.81 20.97 -7.12
CA PRO A 113 2.29 20.72 -5.76
C PRO A 113 2.61 22.00 -4.97
N LEU A 114 2.83 23.13 -5.62
CA LEU A 114 3.14 24.42 -4.99
C LEU A 114 1.91 25.31 -4.89
N GLU A 115 1.12 25.45 -5.96
CA GLU A 115 -0.13 26.24 -5.97
C GLU A 115 -1.26 25.56 -5.21
N ARG A 116 -1.24 24.22 -5.12
CA ARG A 116 -2.12 23.36 -4.33
C ARG A 116 -3.61 23.49 -4.63
N LYS A 117 -3.96 23.85 -5.86
CA LYS A 117 -5.35 23.89 -6.31
C LYS A 117 -5.88 22.46 -6.52
N ASN A 118 -6.98 22.13 -5.85
CA ASN A 118 -7.61 20.81 -5.98
C ASN A 118 -8.13 20.57 -7.40
N THR A 119 -7.96 19.35 -7.90
CA THR A 119 -8.42 18.97 -9.25
C THR A 119 -9.94 18.75 -9.35
N GLY A 120 -10.60 18.54 -8.22
CA GLY A 120 -12.05 18.36 -8.13
C GLY A 120 -12.57 16.98 -8.52
N ASN A 121 -11.67 16.02 -8.83
CA ASN A 121 -12.05 14.68 -9.25
C ASN A 121 -11.06 13.57 -8.82
N ASN A 122 -10.09 13.90 -7.97
CA ASN A 122 -9.04 13.00 -7.49
C ASN A 122 -8.11 12.41 -8.56
N THR A 123 -7.98 13.06 -9.71
CA THR A 123 -7.03 12.69 -10.77
C THR A 123 -5.88 13.70 -10.87
N PRO A 124 -4.72 13.33 -11.48
CA PRO A 124 -4.42 12.04 -12.07
C PRO A 124 -4.13 10.95 -11.03
N ALA A 125 -4.33 9.69 -11.42
CA ALA A 125 -3.80 8.53 -10.72
C ALA A 125 -2.30 8.38 -10.94
N VAL A 126 -1.61 7.67 -10.02
CA VAL A 126 -0.26 7.16 -10.27
C VAL A 126 -0.38 5.80 -10.94
N ILE A 127 0.04 5.70 -12.20
CA ILE A 127 -0.15 4.49 -13.01
C ILE A 127 1.19 3.80 -13.26
N HIS A 128 1.28 2.53 -12.91
CA HIS A 128 2.39 1.65 -13.20
C HIS A 128 1.93 0.53 -14.13
N ALA A 129 2.26 0.63 -15.41
CA ALA A 129 1.92 -0.37 -16.41
C ALA A 129 3.11 -1.28 -16.71
N LYS A 130 2.86 -2.60 -16.80
CA LYS A 130 3.84 -3.62 -17.15
C LYS A 130 3.26 -4.55 -18.20
N LEU A 131 4.01 -4.81 -19.26
CA LEU A 131 3.67 -5.84 -20.24
C LEU A 131 4.06 -7.23 -19.70
N VAL A 132 3.14 -8.18 -19.83
CA VAL A 132 3.32 -9.58 -19.43
C VAL A 132 2.85 -10.51 -20.54
N SER A 133 3.19 -11.78 -20.47
CA SER A 133 2.65 -12.77 -21.42
C SER A 133 1.15 -13.00 -21.16
N GLY A 134 0.41 -13.33 -22.23
CA GLY A 134 -1.01 -13.70 -22.16
C GLY A 134 -1.95 -12.64 -22.72
N ASP A 135 -3.24 -12.86 -22.51
CA ASP A 135 -4.37 -12.14 -23.13
C ASP A 135 -5.33 -11.49 -22.11
N LYS A 136 -4.84 -11.24 -20.90
CA LYS A 136 -5.62 -10.64 -19.81
C LYS A 136 -4.96 -9.36 -19.32
N ILE A 137 -5.75 -8.49 -18.69
CA ILE A 137 -5.24 -7.36 -17.92
C ILE A 137 -5.54 -7.62 -16.45
N LYS A 138 -4.50 -7.67 -15.61
CA LYS A 138 -4.65 -7.65 -14.17
C LYS A 138 -4.50 -6.22 -13.68
N LEU A 139 -5.53 -5.70 -13.01
CA LEU A 139 -5.57 -4.38 -12.40
C LEU A 139 -5.49 -4.52 -10.89
N THR A 140 -4.66 -3.72 -10.24
CA THR A 140 -4.65 -3.54 -8.79
C THR A 140 -4.85 -2.05 -8.50
N VAL A 141 -5.91 -1.72 -7.79
CA VAL A 141 -6.19 -0.36 -7.30
C VAL A 141 -5.82 -0.31 -5.84
N ALA A 142 -4.85 0.53 -5.49
CA ALA A 142 -4.34 0.69 -4.14
C ALA A 142 -4.45 2.17 -3.70
N PRO A 143 -5.55 2.56 -3.06
CA PRO A 143 -5.68 3.92 -2.52
C PRO A 143 -4.64 4.15 -1.42
N LYS A 144 -3.77 5.15 -1.60
CA LYS A 144 -2.67 5.43 -0.67
C LYS A 144 -2.89 6.72 0.09
N GLY A 145 -3.12 6.60 1.41
CA GLY A 145 -3.24 7.73 2.32
C GLY A 145 -1.90 8.42 2.57
N PHE A 146 -1.91 9.75 2.69
CA PHE A 146 -0.69 10.55 2.75
C PHE A 146 -0.12 10.73 4.16
N GLY A 147 -0.88 10.50 5.21
CA GLY A 147 -0.31 10.47 6.57
C GLY A 147 0.82 9.45 6.70
N SER A 148 0.64 8.28 6.11
CA SER A 148 1.67 7.23 6.07
C SER A 148 2.65 7.39 4.91
N GLU A 149 2.22 7.87 3.73
CA GLU A 149 3.10 8.08 2.58
C GLU A 149 4.23 9.06 2.90
N ASN A 150 3.92 10.16 3.60
CA ASN A 150 4.89 11.17 4.01
C ASN A 150 6.00 10.64 4.92
N MET A 151 5.81 9.48 5.54
CA MET A 151 6.79 8.87 6.44
C MET A 151 7.71 7.87 5.73
N SER A 152 7.53 7.67 4.43
CA SER A 152 8.33 6.76 3.61
C SER A 152 9.71 7.34 3.34
N ARG A 153 10.72 6.47 3.24
CA ARG A 153 12.12 6.87 3.02
C ARG A 153 12.81 5.95 2.02
N LEU A 154 13.78 6.50 1.32
CA LEU A 154 14.66 5.75 0.42
C LEU A 154 16.11 6.08 0.74
N LYS A 155 16.98 5.06 0.66
CA LYS A 155 18.42 5.21 0.84
C LYS A 155 19.18 4.40 -0.20
N MET A 156 20.16 5.03 -0.81
CA MET A 156 21.14 4.36 -1.66
C MET A 156 22.28 3.86 -0.77
N PHE A 157 22.31 2.57 -0.50
CA PHE A 157 23.40 1.95 0.21
C PHE A 157 24.55 1.61 -0.76
N THR A 158 25.74 1.46 -0.19
CA THR A 158 26.87 0.83 -0.89
C THR A 158 26.76 -0.70 -0.81
N PRO A 159 27.38 -1.44 -1.75
CA PRO A 159 27.34 -2.91 -1.73
C PRO A 159 27.97 -3.56 -0.48
N SER A 160 28.71 -2.78 0.31
CA SER A 160 29.29 -3.23 1.59
C SER A 160 28.30 -3.22 2.76
N ALA A 161 27.08 -2.67 2.57
CA ALA A 161 26.09 -2.69 3.61
C ALA A 161 25.61 -4.12 3.91
N THR A 162 25.42 -4.39 5.19
CA THR A 162 24.98 -5.69 5.70
C THR A 162 23.46 -5.80 5.78
N LYS A 163 22.94 -6.98 6.06
CA LYS A 163 21.51 -7.17 6.34
C LYS A 163 21.06 -6.35 7.55
N GLU A 164 21.93 -6.30 8.56
CA GLU A 164 21.72 -5.55 9.81
C GLU A 164 21.59 -4.04 9.54
N ASP A 165 22.37 -3.50 8.60
CA ASP A 165 22.26 -2.10 8.17
C ASP A 165 20.91 -1.81 7.51
N ILE A 166 20.39 -2.74 6.72
CA ILE A 166 19.08 -2.62 6.09
C ILE A 166 17.98 -2.69 7.17
N VAL A 167 18.02 -3.67 8.07
CA VAL A 167 17.08 -3.78 9.19
C VAL A 167 17.08 -2.48 10.02
N LYS A 168 18.27 -1.97 10.37
CA LYS A 168 18.43 -0.72 11.11
C LYS A 168 17.78 0.46 10.39
N PHE A 169 17.96 0.57 9.06
CA PHE A 169 17.34 1.65 8.28
C PHE A 169 15.81 1.56 8.27
N VAL A 170 15.25 0.35 8.16
CA VAL A 170 13.80 0.13 8.22
C VAL A 170 13.26 0.53 9.61
N VAL A 171 13.90 0.05 10.67
CA VAL A 171 13.51 0.37 12.07
C VAL A 171 13.64 1.86 12.35
N GLU A 172 14.73 2.51 11.91
CA GLU A 172 14.92 3.96 12.01
C GLU A 172 13.81 4.72 11.29
N THR A 173 13.43 4.28 10.08
CA THR A 173 12.34 4.89 9.31
C THR A 173 11.04 4.87 10.10
N VAL A 174 10.69 3.73 10.70
CA VAL A 174 9.48 3.60 11.53
C VAL A 174 9.59 4.43 12.83
N SER A 175 10.76 4.44 13.46
CA SER A 175 11.00 5.27 14.66
C SER A 175 10.78 6.77 14.39
N LEU A 176 11.30 7.26 13.26
CA LEU A 176 11.09 8.66 12.84
C LEU A 176 9.64 8.95 12.43
N ALA A 177 8.92 7.96 11.91
CA ALA A 177 7.51 8.09 11.58
C ALA A 177 6.64 8.26 12.84
N GLY A 178 6.98 7.59 13.92
CA GLY A 178 6.25 7.67 15.18
C GLY A 178 4.77 7.32 15.02
N SER A 179 3.90 8.16 15.55
CA SER A 179 2.44 8.01 15.46
C SER A 179 1.80 8.56 14.17
N ASN A 180 2.56 9.32 13.37
CA ASN A 180 2.02 10.00 12.17
C ASN A 180 1.33 9.06 11.16
N PRO A 181 1.80 7.80 10.94
CA PRO A 181 1.15 6.88 10.00
C PRO A 181 -0.05 6.13 10.59
N CYS A 182 -0.56 6.50 11.74
CA CYS A 182 -1.68 5.83 12.44
C CYS A 182 -1.40 4.32 12.65
N PRO A 183 -0.43 3.95 13.51
CA PRO A 183 -0.16 2.54 13.79
C PRO A 183 -1.40 1.81 14.41
N PRO A 184 -1.46 0.48 14.27
CA PRO A 184 -0.42 -0.40 13.79
C PRO A 184 -0.21 -0.27 12.28
N ILE A 185 1.06 -0.23 11.87
CA ILE A 185 1.42 0.02 10.47
C ILE A 185 1.65 -1.28 9.69
N VAL A 186 1.66 -1.12 8.37
CA VAL A 186 2.16 -2.10 7.41
C VAL A 186 3.39 -1.51 6.74
N VAL A 187 4.44 -2.29 6.57
CA VAL A 187 5.69 -1.82 5.99
C VAL A 187 6.00 -2.59 4.72
N GLY A 188 6.08 -1.87 3.61
CA GLY A 188 6.59 -2.38 2.34
C GLY A 188 8.05 -1.98 2.17
N VAL A 189 8.90 -2.94 1.85
CA VAL A 189 10.33 -2.72 1.62
C VAL A 189 10.69 -3.16 0.21
N GLY A 190 11.31 -2.27 -0.56
CA GLY A 190 11.86 -2.55 -1.88
C GLY A 190 13.38 -2.61 -1.82
N ILE A 191 13.99 -3.71 -2.24
CA ILE A 191 15.44 -3.92 -2.22
C ILE A 191 15.94 -4.20 -3.64
N GLY A 192 16.89 -3.42 -4.11
CA GLY A 192 17.46 -3.57 -5.44
C GLY A 192 16.74 -2.74 -6.51
N GLY A 193 16.98 -3.06 -7.79
CA GLY A 193 16.63 -2.19 -8.90
C GLY A 193 17.55 -0.96 -8.95
N ASP A 194 16.97 0.19 -9.16
CA ASP A 194 17.60 1.50 -9.09
C ASP A 194 16.82 2.41 -8.12
N PHE A 195 17.03 3.71 -8.20
CA PHE A 195 16.39 4.69 -7.30
C PHE A 195 14.86 4.63 -7.39
N GLU A 196 14.28 4.66 -8.58
CA GLU A 196 12.82 4.67 -8.75
C GLU A 196 12.20 3.29 -8.56
N TYR A 197 12.87 2.25 -9.07
CA TYR A 197 12.32 0.89 -9.03
C TYR A 197 12.26 0.33 -7.61
N SER A 198 13.22 0.67 -6.74
CA SER A 198 13.15 0.30 -5.32
C SER A 198 11.93 0.92 -4.62
N ALA A 199 11.59 2.18 -4.94
CA ALA A 199 10.40 2.83 -4.41
C ALA A 199 9.10 2.17 -4.91
N LEU A 200 9.05 1.81 -6.20
CA LEU A 200 7.93 1.05 -6.79
C LEU A 200 7.76 -0.31 -6.11
N LEU A 201 8.85 -1.05 -5.91
CA LEU A 201 8.85 -2.35 -5.21
C LEU A 201 8.30 -2.22 -3.79
N ALA A 202 8.76 -1.21 -3.04
CA ALA A 202 8.27 -0.95 -1.68
C ALA A 202 6.77 -0.68 -1.65
N LYS A 203 6.25 0.08 -2.61
CA LYS A 203 4.81 0.35 -2.74
C LYS A 203 4.03 -0.89 -3.15
N LYS A 204 4.54 -1.70 -4.09
CA LYS A 204 3.93 -2.96 -4.49
C LYS A 204 3.90 -3.98 -3.34
N ALA A 205 4.93 -4.00 -2.48
CA ALA A 205 5.00 -4.85 -1.30
C ALA A 205 3.82 -4.63 -0.32
N LEU A 206 3.24 -3.42 -0.27
CA LEU A 206 2.03 -3.15 0.53
C LEU A 206 0.77 -3.85 0.00
N CYS A 207 0.77 -4.27 -1.28
CA CYS A 207 -0.35 -4.97 -1.92
C CYS A 207 -0.20 -6.50 -1.88
N ARG A 208 0.81 -7.05 -1.21
CA ARG A 208 0.97 -8.50 -1.08
C ARG A 208 -0.08 -9.05 -0.12
N ASP A 209 -0.62 -10.22 -0.46
CA ASP A 209 -1.57 -10.96 0.39
C ASP A 209 -0.96 -11.21 1.77
N LEU A 210 -1.71 -10.88 2.82
CA LEU A 210 -1.31 -11.02 4.22
C LEU A 210 -0.99 -12.46 4.64
N ASN A 211 -1.63 -13.42 3.97
CA ASN A 211 -1.47 -14.85 4.27
C ASN A 211 -0.24 -15.45 3.57
N THR A 212 0.48 -14.66 2.76
CA THR A 212 1.66 -15.13 2.04
C THR A 212 2.94 -14.65 2.69
N ARG A 213 3.85 -15.58 2.94
CA ARG A 213 5.24 -15.26 3.30
C ARG A 213 6.08 -15.10 2.04
N ASN A 214 7.19 -14.40 2.15
CA ASN A 214 8.15 -14.34 1.06
C ASN A 214 8.59 -15.77 0.68
N PRO A 215 8.55 -16.14 -0.62
CA PRO A 215 8.92 -17.49 -1.06
C PRO A 215 10.42 -17.79 -0.85
N GLU A 216 11.26 -16.78 -0.71
CA GLU A 216 12.69 -16.92 -0.49
C GLU A 216 13.00 -16.89 1.01
N PRO A 217 13.58 -17.96 1.58
CA PRO A 217 13.82 -18.06 3.03
C PRO A 217 14.59 -16.88 3.64
N LEU A 218 15.58 -16.37 2.90
CA LEU A 218 16.36 -15.20 3.29
C LEU A 218 15.48 -13.96 3.57
N TYR A 219 14.58 -13.66 2.65
CA TYR A 219 13.71 -12.49 2.77
C TYR A 219 12.57 -12.73 3.77
N ALA A 220 12.06 -13.96 3.86
CA ALA A 220 11.09 -14.32 4.90
C ALA A 220 11.66 -14.15 6.32
N GLU A 221 12.94 -14.51 6.54
CA GLU A 221 13.64 -14.27 7.80
C GLU A 221 13.83 -12.77 8.07
N LEU A 222 14.21 -12.00 7.05
CA LEU A 222 14.38 -10.55 7.19
C LEU A 222 13.05 -9.85 7.50
N GLU A 223 11.94 -10.21 6.85
CA GLU A 223 10.59 -9.69 7.16
C GLU A 223 10.25 -9.90 8.64
N GLN A 224 10.48 -11.12 9.16
CA GLN A 224 10.21 -11.44 10.57
C GLN A 224 11.15 -10.69 11.51
N THR A 225 12.42 -10.56 11.16
CA THR A 225 13.40 -9.80 11.94
C THR A 225 13.01 -8.34 12.03
N MET A 226 12.69 -7.71 10.90
CA MET A 226 12.25 -6.32 10.83
C MET A 226 10.98 -6.09 11.66
N LEU A 227 9.98 -6.97 11.53
CA LEU A 227 8.74 -6.89 12.31
C LEU A 227 9.00 -6.95 13.80
N THR A 228 9.87 -7.87 14.22
CA THR A 228 10.25 -8.04 15.63
C THR A 228 10.94 -6.79 16.18
N GLU A 229 11.91 -6.24 15.45
CA GLU A 229 12.64 -5.04 15.87
C GLU A 229 11.76 -3.78 15.85
N ILE A 230 10.87 -3.62 14.88
CA ILE A 230 9.88 -2.54 14.85
C ILE A 230 8.97 -2.58 16.06
N ASN A 231 8.48 -3.75 16.44
CA ASN A 231 7.57 -3.90 17.57
C ASN A 231 8.25 -3.64 18.94
N LYS A 232 9.58 -3.73 19.01
CA LYS A 232 10.34 -3.30 20.21
C LYS A 232 10.39 -1.79 20.39
N LEU A 233 10.06 -0.97 19.37
CA LEU A 233 10.02 0.49 19.49
C LEU A 233 8.95 0.96 20.49
N GLY A 234 7.93 0.16 20.75
CA GLY A 234 6.91 0.48 21.75
C GLY A 234 6.04 1.68 21.38
N ILE A 235 5.93 2.05 20.10
CA ILE A 235 5.07 3.14 19.63
C ILE A 235 3.60 2.77 19.87
N GLY A 236 3.24 1.52 19.59
CA GLY A 236 1.91 0.98 19.86
C GLY A 236 0.80 1.53 18.97
N SER A 237 -0.40 1.03 19.17
CA SER A 237 -1.58 1.40 18.40
C SER A 237 -1.89 2.88 18.57
N GLN A 238 -2.05 3.62 17.45
CA GLN A 238 -2.27 5.07 17.37
C GLN A 238 -1.23 5.92 18.12
N GLY A 239 -0.08 5.33 18.48
CA GLY A 239 0.99 6.01 19.22
C GLY A 239 0.78 6.10 20.74
N PHE A 240 -0.12 5.31 21.30
CA PHE A 240 -0.40 5.28 22.73
C PHE A 240 0.54 4.37 23.54
N GLY A 241 1.62 3.90 22.94
CA GLY A 241 2.50 2.90 23.54
C GLY A 241 2.01 1.48 23.27
N GLY A 242 2.67 0.48 23.85
CA GLY A 242 2.28 -0.92 23.67
C GLY A 242 3.24 -1.73 22.80
N THR A 243 2.88 -2.97 22.55
CA THR A 243 3.77 -3.96 21.93
C THR A 243 3.52 -4.15 20.42
N VAL A 244 2.39 -3.66 19.89
CA VAL A 244 2.05 -3.78 18.47
C VAL A 244 2.17 -2.43 17.77
N THR A 245 3.32 -2.18 17.16
CA THR A 245 3.59 -1.01 16.31
C THR A 245 3.30 -1.31 14.85
N ALA A 246 3.68 -2.50 14.37
CA ALA A 246 3.44 -2.97 13.02
C ALA A 246 2.73 -4.33 13.02
N LEU A 247 1.87 -4.54 12.02
CA LEU A 247 1.17 -5.80 11.78
C LEU A 247 2.04 -6.78 10.99
N TYR A 248 2.68 -6.29 9.92
CA TYR A 248 3.58 -7.08 9.08
C TYR A 248 4.56 -6.20 8.29
N VAL A 249 5.60 -6.84 7.80
CA VAL A 249 6.60 -6.28 6.89
C VAL A 249 6.67 -7.17 5.66
N ASN A 250 6.59 -6.60 4.47
CA ASN A 250 6.73 -7.31 3.21
C ASN A 250 7.93 -6.78 2.43
N ILE A 251 8.75 -7.65 1.87
CA ILE A 251 9.92 -7.31 1.05
C ILE A 251 9.67 -7.75 -0.39
N GLU A 252 9.82 -6.82 -1.33
CA GLU A 252 9.95 -7.10 -2.75
C GLU A 252 11.38 -6.78 -3.20
N LYS A 253 11.95 -7.60 -4.09
CA LYS A 253 13.32 -7.42 -4.56
C LYS A 253 13.45 -7.44 -6.06
N ALA A 254 14.52 -6.82 -6.55
CA ALA A 254 14.95 -6.91 -7.94
C ALA A 254 16.47 -7.03 -8.03
N ALA A 255 16.95 -7.48 -9.20
CA ALA A 255 18.37 -7.38 -9.52
C ALA A 255 18.80 -5.90 -9.50
N THR A 256 20.05 -5.66 -9.09
CA THR A 256 20.60 -4.30 -9.01
C THR A 256 21.99 -4.22 -9.63
N HIS A 257 22.48 -3.01 -9.86
CA HIS A 257 23.84 -2.80 -10.33
C HIS A 257 24.87 -3.20 -9.26
N ILE A 258 26.01 -3.81 -9.68
CA ILE A 258 27.04 -4.31 -8.76
C ILE A 258 27.58 -3.24 -7.79
N ALA A 259 27.51 -1.97 -8.18
CA ALA A 259 28.01 -0.85 -7.38
C ALA A 259 26.93 -0.17 -6.51
N GLY A 260 25.71 -0.68 -6.47
CA GLY A 260 24.60 -0.06 -5.73
C GLY A 260 23.77 -1.06 -4.93
N LEU A 261 23.09 -0.55 -3.90
CA LEU A 261 22.11 -1.29 -3.13
C LEU A 261 21.01 -0.31 -2.67
N PRO A 262 20.06 0.05 -3.55
CA PRO A 262 18.93 0.88 -3.18
C PRO A 262 17.98 0.11 -2.27
N VAL A 263 17.49 0.79 -1.22
CA VAL A 263 16.47 0.28 -0.31
C VAL A 263 15.44 1.37 -0.07
N ALA A 264 14.19 1.08 -0.39
CA ALA A 264 13.06 1.94 -0.12
C ALA A 264 12.15 1.31 0.94
N VAL A 265 11.59 2.16 1.79
CA VAL A 265 10.61 1.80 2.82
C VAL A 265 9.36 2.63 2.58
N ASN A 266 8.26 1.99 2.23
CA ASN A 266 6.96 2.64 2.10
C ASN A 266 6.06 2.22 3.26
N ILE A 267 5.53 3.19 4.00
CA ILE A 267 4.71 2.94 5.18
C ILE A 267 3.23 3.03 4.81
N GLY A 268 2.46 2.01 5.19
CA GLY A 268 1.00 1.99 5.19
C GLY A 268 0.45 2.06 6.61
N CYS A 269 -0.74 2.63 6.81
CA CYS A 269 -1.45 2.59 8.09
C CYS A 269 -2.23 1.27 8.25
N HIS A 270 -2.94 1.12 9.37
CA HIS A 270 -3.82 -0.03 9.62
C HIS A 270 -4.98 -0.17 8.59
N VAL A 271 -5.25 0.88 7.81
CA VAL A 271 -6.20 0.86 6.69
C VAL A 271 -5.46 0.70 5.36
N THR A 272 -4.33 -0.02 5.33
CA THR A 272 -3.68 -0.40 4.07
C THR A 272 -4.61 -1.30 3.28
N ARG A 273 -4.96 -0.88 2.07
CA ARG A 273 -6.03 -1.46 1.27
C ARG A 273 -5.68 -1.52 -0.20
N HIS A 274 -6.22 -2.52 -0.86
CA HIS A 274 -6.17 -2.66 -2.32
C HIS A 274 -7.27 -3.60 -2.78
N CYS A 275 -7.60 -3.50 -4.06
CA CYS A 275 -8.52 -4.40 -4.74
C CYS A 275 -7.88 -4.88 -6.03
N GLU A 276 -7.98 -6.16 -6.34
CA GLU A 276 -7.44 -6.75 -7.55
C GLU A 276 -8.56 -7.30 -8.43
N ARG A 277 -8.43 -7.11 -9.73
CA ARG A 277 -9.36 -7.66 -10.72
C ARG A 277 -8.63 -8.04 -12.00
N THR A 278 -9.01 -9.17 -12.59
CA THR A 278 -8.51 -9.60 -13.90
C THR A 278 -9.63 -9.51 -14.91
N ILE A 279 -9.40 -8.79 -16.00
CA ILE A 279 -10.33 -8.60 -17.11
C ILE A 279 -9.76 -9.16 -18.41
#